data_857c4206643e78628eac52802addd740
#
_entry.id   857c4206643e78628eac52802addd740
#
_cell.length_a   1.000
_cell.length_b   1.000
_cell.length_c   1.000
_cell.angle_alpha   90.00
_cell.angle_beta   90.00
_cell.angle_gamma   90.00
#
_symmetry.space_group_name_H-M   'P 1'
#
loop_
_entity.id
_entity.type
_entity.pdbx_description
1 polymer ?
#
loop_
_entity_poly.entity_id
_entity_poly.type
_entity_poly.pdbx_seq_one_letter_code
_entity_poly.pdbx_strand_id
1 'polypeptide(L)'
;MNKREFIKKSSVGALGIMLAPSILKAGFPKDKLRTAHIGVGNMGMEDLKAVSSHEAVEVIALCDVDAINLSAAHKMHPGARIFFDYRVMLEEMGDEIDAVIVSTPDHTHAPASLMAMNMDKPVYCQKPLTHYVSESREMKRVAAEKGLVTQMGIQVHSFYDYKLATLLIQSGIIGKVHTVHAWSPKNWGYDGPLPEGEDPVPEQLDWNLWLGTSTKRPYKKDMYHPGNWRKLMDYGCGTLGDMGVHIFDTPYNALELDVPRTIMTECRPPNGFGFPEKNTVTYEFPGTKYTGKSLKWIWYDGPGAPEMHEDLMLPGMEMKKDNAAAKKSDGNSISLDAGVAGENELPEQGAMFVGTKGRLLLPHFMQLPKKIVRGKYVDISKEIAKVSEEHNLGEPIRNYGTEGPKHYHQFVDACLGKDTTTAPFDYAARLTETILLGTIAGRFPGETLHWDAETAQFKEEKANQFLAGDYRDF
;
A
#
# COMPACT_ATOMS: atom_id res chain seq x y z
N MET A 1 17.73 -16.47 -7.64
CA MET A 1 16.82 -17.54 -7.12
C MET A 1 15.73 -17.73 -8.16
N ASN A 2 15.60 -18.91 -8.76
CA ASN A 2 14.63 -19.11 -9.84
C ASN A 2 13.23 -19.44 -9.30
N LYS A 3 12.19 -19.32 -10.18
CA LYS A 3 10.78 -19.59 -9.86
C LYS A 3 10.55 -20.93 -9.14
N ARG A 4 11.32 -21.96 -9.47
CA ARG A 4 11.22 -23.29 -8.85
C ARG A 4 11.83 -23.35 -7.44
N GLU A 5 12.87 -22.60 -7.17
CA GLU A 5 13.48 -22.52 -5.82
C GLU A 5 12.63 -21.67 -4.88
N PHE A 6 12.05 -20.58 -5.39
CA PHE A 6 11.13 -19.75 -4.63
C PHE A 6 9.87 -20.54 -4.22
N ILE A 7 9.25 -21.26 -5.17
CA ILE A 7 8.03 -22.07 -4.91
C ILE A 7 8.32 -23.32 -4.07
N LYS A 8 9.48 -23.99 -4.25
CA LYS A 8 9.81 -25.19 -3.46
C LYS A 8 10.06 -24.89 -1.98
N LYS A 9 10.45 -23.67 -1.63
CA LYS A 9 10.59 -23.25 -0.22
C LYS A 9 9.27 -22.90 0.43
N SER A 10 8.20 -22.63 -0.36
CA SER A 10 6.88 -22.23 0.12
C SER A 10 5.91 -23.40 0.40
N SER A 11 6.26 -24.65 0.07
CA SER A 11 5.29 -25.75 0.03
C SER A 11 5.50 -26.86 1.10
N VAL A 12 6.14 -26.59 2.23
CA VAL A 12 6.28 -27.58 3.30
C VAL A 12 5.76 -27.04 4.63
N GLY A 13 4.62 -27.56 5.07
CA GLY A 13 4.27 -27.66 6.46
C GLY A 13 3.01 -26.96 6.95
N ALA A 14 1.83 -27.53 6.65
CA ALA A 14 0.65 -27.32 7.48
C ALA A 14 0.68 -28.32 8.65
N LEU A 15 1.11 -27.86 9.84
CA LEU A 15 0.84 -28.52 11.11
C LEU A 15 0.63 -27.43 12.16
N GLY A 16 -0.60 -27.40 12.67
CA GLY A 16 -0.99 -26.45 13.71
C GLY A 16 -0.18 -26.61 14.97
N ILE A 17 0.53 -25.56 15.35
CA ILE A 17 1.12 -25.40 16.67
C ILE A 17 0.51 -24.15 17.26
N MET A 18 -0.22 -24.29 18.36
CA MET A 18 -0.59 -23.18 19.24
C MET A 18 0.71 -22.52 19.71
N LEU A 19 0.99 -21.32 19.23
CA LEU A 19 2.10 -20.52 19.70
C LEU A 19 1.72 -19.81 20.99
N ALA A 20 2.37 -20.22 22.06
CA ALA A 20 2.57 -19.35 23.22
C ALA A 20 3.28 -18.06 22.75
N PRO A 21 3.03 -16.88 23.38
CA PRO A 21 3.72 -15.67 22.99
C PRO A 21 5.23 -15.90 23.15
N SER A 22 5.93 -15.95 22.03
CA SER A 22 7.38 -15.97 22.02
C SER A 22 7.88 -14.69 22.67
N ILE A 23 8.49 -14.85 23.82
CA ILE A 23 9.23 -13.82 24.53
C ILE A 23 10.20 -13.20 23.51
N LEU A 24 9.97 -11.93 23.19
CA LEU A 24 10.93 -11.07 22.50
C LEU A 24 12.34 -11.39 23.03
N LYS A 25 13.24 -11.81 22.17
CA LYS A 25 14.67 -11.77 22.48
C LYS A 25 15.00 -10.29 22.67
N ALA A 26 14.91 -9.85 23.92
CA ALA A 26 15.34 -8.53 24.36
C ALA A 26 16.86 -8.42 24.06
N GLY A 27 17.18 -7.74 22.99
CA GLY A 27 18.54 -7.56 22.52
C GLY A 27 18.97 -6.14 22.25
N PHE A 28 18.20 -5.10 22.71
CA PHE A 28 18.64 -3.71 22.55
C PHE A 28 18.37 -2.84 23.76
N PRO A 29 19.28 -2.74 24.71
CA PRO A 29 19.45 -1.49 25.44
C PRO A 29 20.43 -0.62 24.63
N LYS A 30 20.01 -0.12 23.46
CA LYS A 30 20.76 0.89 22.72
C LYS A 30 19.99 2.20 22.82
N ASP A 31 20.70 3.26 23.17
CA ASP A 31 20.14 4.62 23.18
C ASP A 31 19.76 5.11 21.77
N LYS A 32 20.25 4.42 20.72
CA LYS A 32 20.06 4.75 19.31
C LYS A 32 19.75 3.51 18.47
N LEU A 33 18.79 3.66 17.54
CA LEU A 33 18.47 2.71 16.47
C LEU A 33 19.25 3.10 15.22
N ARG A 34 20.19 2.26 14.79
CA ARG A 34 21.00 2.47 13.60
C ARG A 34 20.25 2.00 12.37
N THR A 35 19.91 2.93 11.48
CA THR A 35 19.08 2.63 10.31
C THR A 35 19.84 2.70 9.00
N ALA A 36 19.47 1.81 8.06
CA ALA A 36 19.86 1.84 6.66
C ALA A 36 18.65 2.12 5.77
N HIS A 37 18.80 2.98 4.77
CA HIS A 37 17.72 3.38 3.87
C HIS A 37 18.04 2.96 2.44
N ILE A 38 17.15 2.19 1.81
CA ILE A 38 17.24 1.69 0.43
C ILE A 38 16.17 2.39 -0.41
N GLY A 39 16.60 3.21 -1.38
CA GLY A 39 15.77 4.16 -2.11
C GLY A 39 15.57 5.44 -1.31
N VAL A 40 16.28 6.51 -1.70
CA VAL A 40 16.26 7.80 -0.99
C VAL A 40 15.84 8.96 -1.88
N GLY A 41 15.19 8.67 -3.02
CA GLY A 41 14.58 9.66 -3.90
C GLY A 41 13.08 9.81 -3.67
N ASN A 42 12.49 10.94 -4.03
CA ASN A 42 11.05 11.20 -3.94
C ASN A 42 10.45 10.78 -2.58
N MET A 43 9.57 9.75 -2.56
CA MET A 43 8.95 9.25 -1.32
C MET A 43 10.00 8.73 -0.34
N GLY A 44 11.08 8.10 -0.82
CA GLY A 44 12.17 7.65 0.04
C GLY A 44 12.89 8.77 0.77
N MET A 45 12.95 9.97 0.18
CA MET A 45 13.45 11.16 0.86
C MET A 45 12.51 11.61 1.99
N GLU A 46 11.19 11.51 1.79
CA GLU A 46 10.22 11.83 2.85
C GLU A 46 10.27 10.79 3.97
N ASP A 47 10.43 9.51 3.64
CA ASP A 47 10.63 8.44 4.63
C ASP A 47 11.92 8.65 5.43
N LEU A 48 13.02 9.00 4.76
CA LEU A 48 14.30 9.30 5.40
C LEU A 48 14.15 10.45 6.41
N LYS A 49 13.50 11.57 5.99
CA LYS A 49 13.23 12.71 6.87
C LYS A 49 12.36 12.32 8.06
N ALA A 50 11.28 11.57 7.81
CA ALA A 50 10.33 11.20 8.84
C ALA A 50 10.92 10.23 9.87
N VAL A 51 11.64 9.19 9.43
CA VAL A 51 12.32 8.25 10.31
C VAL A 51 13.43 8.94 11.11
N SER A 52 14.26 9.74 10.43
CA SER A 52 15.40 10.44 11.08
C SER A 52 14.99 11.60 11.97
N SER A 53 13.73 12.05 11.91
CA SER A 53 13.19 13.05 12.85
C SER A 53 12.96 12.48 14.27
N HIS A 54 13.01 11.17 14.45
CA HIS A 54 12.95 10.54 15.75
C HIS A 54 14.30 10.64 16.47
N GLU A 55 14.32 11.15 17.70
CA GLU A 55 15.54 11.44 18.46
C GLU A 55 16.47 10.24 18.67
N ALA A 56 15.90 9.03 18.72
CA ALA A 56 16.65 7.79 18.90
C ALA A 56 17.18 7.18 17.59
N VAL A 57 17.02 7.84 16.45
CA VAL A 57 17.52 7.31 15.16
C VAL A 57 18.91 7.82 14.86
N GLU A 58 19.75 6.94 14.35
CA GLU A 58 21.03 7.24 13.71
C GLU A 58 21.05 6.63 12.32
N VAL A 59 21.07 7.45 11.28
CA VAL A 59 21.19 7.01 9.89
C VAL A 59 22.65 6.66 9.61
N ILE A 60 22.97 5.40 9.40
CA ILE A 60 24.35 4.92 9.20
C ILE A 60 24.66 4.49 7.76
N ALA A 61 23.62 4.21 6.94
CA ALA A 61 23.79 3.81 5.56
C ALA A 61 22.66 4.33 4.66
N LEU A 62 23.03 4.74 3.46
CA LEU A 62 22.13 5.24 2.41
C LEU A 62 22.43 4.51 1.11
N CYS A 63 21.40 4.03 0.42
CA CYS A 63 21.52 3.33 -0.84
C CYS A 63 20.50 3.86 -1.86
N ASP A 64 20.97 4.23 -3.05
CA ASP A 64 20.13 4.56 -4.19
C ASP A 64 20.91 4.32 -5.49
N VAL A 65 20.26 3.87 -6.52
CA VAL A 65 20.85 3.63 -7.85
C VAL A 65 21.01 4.91 -8.68
N ASP A 66 20.46 6.03 -8.20
CA ASP A 66 20.60 7.37 -8.77
C ASP A 66 21.50 8.24 -7.88
N ALA A 67 22.66 8.62 -8.40
CA ALA A 67 23.65 9.42 -7.68
C ALA A 67 23.12 10.79 -7.24
N ILE A 68 22.13 11.37 -7.92
CA ILE A 68 21.53 12.66 -7.54
C ILE A 68 20.74 12.48 -6.25
N ASN A 69 19.89 11.46 -6.17
CA ASN A 69 19.12 11.14 -4.96
C ASN A 69 20.07 10.84 -3.79
N LEU A 70 21.05 9.98 -4.03
CA LEU A 70 22.03 9.58 -3.03
C LEU A 70 22.84 10.77 -2.49
N SER A 71 23.28 11.68 -3.36
CA SER A 71 23.99 12.91 -2.98
C SER A 71 23.12 13.82 -2.14
N ALA A 72 21.83 13.97 -2.49
CA ALA A 72 20.90 14.79 -1.72
C ALA A 72 20.68 14.24 -0.31
N ALA A 73 20.48 12.93 -0.18
CA ALA A 73 20.32 12.25 1.10
C ALA A 73 21.60 12.32 1.97
N HIS A 74 22.78 12.11 1.36
CA HIS A 74 24.05 12.17 2.05
C HIS A 74 24.39 13.57 2.60
N LYS A 75 23.95 14.64 1.93
CA LYS A 75 24.09 16.01 2.48
C LYS A 75 23.32 16.20 3.79
N MET A 76 22.22 15.50 3.99
CA MET A 76 21.45 15.53 5.24
C MET A 76 22.09 14.67 6.34
N HIS A 77 22.71 13.56 5.95
CA HIS A 77 23.34 12.58 6.84
C HIS A 77 24.80 12.32 6.43
N PRO A 78 25.72 13.31 6.58
CA PRO A 78 27.09 13.19 6.05
C PRO A 78 27.94 12.12 6.74
N GLY A 79 27.51 11.60 7.88
CA GLY A 79 28.15 10.48 8.58
C GLY A 79 27.74 9.10 8.05
N ALA A 80 26.68 9.02 7.24
CA ALA A 80 26.23 7.75 6.71
C ALA A 80 27.12 7.29 5.54
N ARG A 81 27.40 5.98 5.48
CA ARG A 81 28.03 5.38 4.31
C ARG A 81 27.06 5.33 3.13
N ILE A 82 27.57 5.48 1.91
CA ILE A 82 26.76 5.52 0.68
C ILE A 82 27.04 4.30 -0.21
N PHE A 83 25.98 3.75 -0.81
CA PHE A 83 26.01 2.57 -1.65
C PHE A 83 25.09 2.74 -2.86
N PHE A 84 25.45 2.15 -4.00
CA PHE A 84 24.58 2.05 -5.16
C PHE A 84 23.78 0.74 -5.17
N ASP A 85 24.34 -0.30 -4.58
CA ASP A 85 23.77 -1.66 -4.49
C ASP A 85 23.45 -2.01 -3.04
N TYR A 86 22.16 -2.25 -2.75
CA TYR A 86 21.71 -2.62 -1.41
C TYR A 86 22.26 -3.96 -0.93
N ARG A 87 22.63 -4.86 -1.85
CA ARG A 87 23.21 -6.17 -1.53
C ARG A 87 24.58 -5.97 -0.91
N VAL A 88 25.39 -5.13 -1.54
CA VAL A 88 26.74 -4.76 -1.03
C VAL A 88 26.61 -4.04 0.32
N MET A 89 25.65 -3.12 0.44
CA MET A 89 25.41 -2.43 1.72
C MET A 89 25.08 -3.42 2.84
N LEU A 90 24.16 -4.34 2.60
CA LEU A 90 23.75 -5.32 3.62
C LEU A 90 24.86 -6.32 3.93
N GLU A 91 25.65 -6.76 2.94
CA GLU A 91 26.80 -7.64 3.15
C GLU A 91 27.90 -6.97 3.96
N GLU A 92 28.23 -5.71 3.67
CA GLU A 92 29.31 -4.99 4.35
C GLU A 92 28.93 -4.45 5.74
N MET A 93 27.68 -4.03 5.92
CA MET A 93 27.24 -3.32 7.14
C MET A 93 26.18 -4.09 7.95
N GLY A 94 25.80 -5.30 7.55
CA GLY A 94 24.69 -6.01 8.19
C GLY A 94 24.82 -6.11 9.71
N ASP A 95 26.02 -6.31 10.26
CA ASP A 95 26.24 -6.39 11.70
C ASP A 95 26.08 -5.03 12.42
N GLU A 96 26.21 -3.93 11.69
CA GLU A 96 26.06 -2.58 12.23
C GLU A 96 24.63 -2.07 12.16
N ILE A 97 23.83 -2.52 11.17
CA ILE A 97 22.47 -2.10 10.92
C ILE A 97 21.50 -2.76 11.91
N ASP A 98 20.66 -1.94 12.55
CA ASP A 98 19.62 -2.43 13.47
C ASP A 98 18.25 -2.54 12.78
N ALA A 99 17.94 -1.69 11.80
CA ALA A 99 16.69 -1.74 11.04
C ALA A 99 16.88 -1.20 9.60
N VAL A 100 16.07 -1.67 8.67
CA VAL A 100 16.14 -1.30 7.25
C VAL A 100 14.82 -0.67 6.80
N ILE A 101 14.92 0.46 6.09
CA ILE A 101 13.83 1.16 5.45
C ILE A 101 13.94 0.96 3.94
N VAL A 102 12.89 0.41 3.30
CA VAL A 102 12.84 0.13 1.86
C VAL A 102 11.80 1.01 1.20
N SER A 103 12.25 1.92 0.33
CA SER A 103 11.42 2.94 -0.33
C SER A 103 11.73 3.05 -1.83
N THR A 104 11.96 1.91 -2.44
CA THR A 104 12.27 1.74 -3.87
C THR A 104 10.99 1.72 -4.72
N PRO A 105 11.06 1.58 -6.06
CA PRO A 105 9.92 1.13 -6.87
C PRO A 105 9.40 -0.24 -6.44
N ASP A 106 8.10 -0.51 -6.69
CA ASP A 106 7.37 -1.67 -6.16
C ASP A 106 8.05 -3.02 -6.41
N HIS A 107 8.67 -3.19 -7.60
CA HIS A 107 9.35 -4.44 -7.99
C HIS A 107 10.60 -4.77 -7.17
N THR A 108 11.15 -3.80 -6.45
CA THR A 108 12.35 -4.01 -5.61
C THR A 108 12.01 -4.13 -4.12
N HIS A 109 10.76 -3.85 -3.71
CA HIS A 109 10.33 -3.93 -2.31
C HIS A 109 10.64 -5.29 -1.69
N ALA A 110 10.16 -6.37 -2.29
CA ALA A 110 10.33 -7.72 -1.76
C ALA A 110 11.79 -8.21 -1.81
N PRO A 111 12.55 -8.09 -2.91
CA PRO A 111 13.95 -8.53 -2.94
C PRO A 111 14.81 -7.87 -1.85
N ALA A 112 14.69 -6.54 -1.70
CA ALA A 112 15.48 -5.80 -0.70
C ALA A 112 15.02 -6.13 0.73
N SER A 113 13.71 -6.14 0.97
CA SER A 113 13.16 -6.46 2.30
C SER A 113 13.49 -7.88 2.74
N LEU A 114 13.31 -8.88 1.86
CA LEU A 114 13.59 -10.28 2.19
C LEU A 114 15.08 -10.52 2.46
N MET A 115 15.99 -9.82 1.77
CA MET A 115 17.41 -9.91 2.09
C MET A 115 17.68 -9.40 3.50
N ALA A 116 17.16 -8.23 3.88
CA ALA A 116 17.30 -7.69 5.23
C ALA A 116 16.63 -8.60 6.30
N MET A 117 15.41 -9.07 6.04
CA MET A 117 14.66 -9.95 6.95
C MET A 117 15.38 -11.30 7.18
N ASN A 118 16.02 -11.85 6.14
CA ASN A 118 16.82 -13.06 6.26
C ASN A 118 18.07 -12.88 7.13
N MET A 119 18.55 -11.64 7.27
CA MET A 119 19.61 -11.23 8.19
C MET A 119 19.07 -10.79 9.57
N ASP A 120 17.83 -11.18 9.90
CA ASP A 120 17.15 -10.87 11.17
C ASP A 120 16.94 -9.36 11.44
N LYS A 121 16.83 -8.54 10.37
CA LYS A 121 16.60 -7.10 10.52
C LYS A 121 15.11 -6.77 10.51
N PRO A 122 14.62 -5.93 11.45
CA PRO A 122 13.37 -5.22 11.34
C PRO A 122 13.28 -4.44 10.03
N VAL A 123 12.09 -4.43 9.39
CA VAL A 123 11.90 -3.75 8.10
C VAL A 123 10.66 -2.87 8.09
N TYR A 124 10.86 -1.61 7.70
CA TYR A 124 9.82 -0.74 7.18
C TYR A 124 9.87 -0.79 5.65
N CYS A 125 8.76 -1.14 5.00
CA CYS A 125 8.70 -1.22 3.55
C CYS A 125 7.55 -0.36 3.01
N GLN A 126 7.81 0.46 1.99
CA GLN A 126 6.80 1.28 1.34
C GLN A 126 5.65 0.45 0.75
N LYS A 127 4.54 1.14 0.51
CA LYS A 127 3.31 0.59 -0.07
C LYS A 127 3.33 0.67 -1.62
N PRO A 128 2.65 -0.26 -2.30
CA PRO A 128 2.14 -1.55 -1.80
C PRO A 128 3.30 -2.42 -1.33
N LEU A 129 3.05 -3.33 -0.39
CA LEU A 129 4.12 -4.10 0.25
C LEU A 129 5.02 -4.82 -0.78
N THR A 130 4.43 -5.33 -1.85
CA THR A 130 5.12 -6.10 -2.89
C THR A 130 4.50 -5.90 -4.26
N HIS A 131 5.21 -6.39 -5.28
CA HIS A 131 4.78 -6.39 -6.67
C HIS A 131 4.03 -7.68 -7.07
N TYR A 132 4.30 -8.82 -6.40
CA TYR A 132 3.66 -10.11 -6.66
C TYR A 132 3.02 -10.69 -5.39
N VAL A 133 1.95 -11.49 -5.59
CA VAL A 133 1.24 -12.17 -4.49
C VAL A 133 2.16 -13.12 -3.72
N SER A 134 2.99 -13.88 -4.44
CA SER A 134 3.95 -14.80 -3.81
C SER A 134 4.95 -14.09 -2.89
N GLU A 135 5.35 -12.87 -3.24
CA GLU A 135 6.26 -12.05 -2.43
C GLU A 135 5.60 -11.60 -1.12
N SER A 136 4.32 -11.14 -1.18
CA SER A 136 3.56 -10.74 0.01
C SER A 136 3.46 -11.89 1.01
N ARG A 137 3.14 -13.07 0.52
CA ARG A 137 3.03 -14.27 1.36
C ARG A 137 4.37 -14.68 1.95
N GLU A 138 5.45 -14.58 1.17
CA GLU A 138 6.81 -14.89 1.65
C GLU A 138 7.27 -13.89 2.71
N MET A 139 7.06 -12.59 2.51
CA MET A 139 7.40 -11.57 3.51
C MET A 139 6.63 -11.78 4.81
N LYS A 140 5.32 -12.07 4.73
CA LYS A 140 4.51 -12.44 5.91
C LYS A 140 5.08 -13.66 6.62
N ARG A 141 5.42 -14.72 5.88
CA ARG A 141 5.97 -15.97 6.43
C ARG A 141 7.29 -15.73 7.16
N VAL A 142 8.23 -15.05 6.51
CA VAL A 142 9.55 -14.76 7.11
C VAL A 142 9.43 -13.86 8.34
N ALA A 143 8.55 -12.84 8.29
CA ALA A 143 8.30 -11.97 9.44
C ALA A 143 7.81 -12.78 10.66
N ALA A 144 6.85 -13.69 10.45
CA ALA A 144 6.29 -14.52 11.50
C ALA A 144 7.30 -15.54 12.04
N GLU A 145 8.02 -16.25 11.15
CA GLU A 145 9.01 -17.27 11.55
C GLU A 145 10.15 -16.69 12.37
N LYS A 146 10.58 -15.46 12.04
CA LYS A 146 11.68 -14.80 12.73
C LYS A 146 11.24 -13.86 13.85
N GLY A 147 9.94 -13.62 14.01
CA GLY A 147 9.39 -12.69 15.00
C GLY A 147 9.88 -11.25 14.81
N LEU A 148 9.99 -10.79 13.55
CA LEU A 148 10.55 -9.49 13.22
C LEU A 148 9.52 -8.37 13.43
N VAL A 149 9.99 -7.22 13.90
CA VAL A 149 9.24 -5.98 13.85
C VAL A 149 9.17 -5.53 12.39
N THR A 150 7.96 -5.36 11.87
CA THR A 150 7.72 -4.96 10.48
C THR A 150 6.62 -3.91 10.40
N GLN A 151 6.70 -2.99 9.43
CA GLN A 151 5.64 -2.01 9.15
C GLN A 151 5.60 -1.68 7.67
N MET A 152 4.40 -1.68 7.08
CA MET A 152 4.19 -1.15 5.73
C MET A 152 4.02 0.37 5.76
N GLY A 153 4.56 1.08 4.77
CA GLY A 153 4.50 2.53 4.62
C GLY A 153 3.13 3.10 4.26
N ILE A 154 2.09 2.64 4.95
CA ILE A 154 0.71 3.10 4.79
C ILE A 154 0.34 4.12 5.89
N GLN A 155 0.83 5.35 5.76
CA GLN A 155 0.75 6.38 6.81
C GLN A 155 -0.68 6.66 7.27
N VAL A 156 -1.65 6.62 6.34
CA VAL A 156 -3.07 6.88 6.63
C VAL A 156 -3.63 5.97 7.71
N HIS A 157 -3.10 4.75 7.87
CA HIS A 157 -3.47 3.82 8.93
C HIS A 157 -3.33 4.42 10.34
N SER A 158 -2.39 5.34 10.50
CA SER A 158 -2.11 6.01 11.78
C SER A 158 -2.89 7.31 11.98
N PHE A 159 -3.62 7.81 10.97
CA PHE A 159 -4.34 9.09 11.05
C PHE A 159 -5.60 9.00 11.90
N TYR A 160 -5.91 10.10 12.57
CA TYR A 160 -7.08 10.21 13.45
C TYR A 160 -8.39 9.83 12.75
N ASP A 161 -8.67 10.39 11.58
CA ASP A 161 -9.90 10.17 10.82
C ASP A 161 -10.08 8.71 10.37
N TYR A 162 -8.99 8.03 10.03
CA TYR A 162 -8.99 6.62 9.64
C TYR A 162 -9.22 5.70 10.84
N LYS A 163 -8.55 5.95 11.97
CA LYS A 163 -8.79 5.24 13.23
C LYS A 163 -10.22 5.46 13.71
N LEU A 164 -10.70 6.71 13.68
CA LEU A 164 -12.06 7.05 14.04
C LEU A 164 -13.10 6.32 13.17
N ALA A 165 -12.94 6.33 11.85
CA ALA A 165 -13.85 5.64 10.93
C ALA A 165 -13.90 4.14 11.21
N THR A 166 -12.74 3.51 11.44
CA THR A 166 -12.63 2.11 11.85
C THR A 166 -13.48 1.82 13.09
N LEU A 167 -13.29 2.58 14.14
CA LEU A 167 -13.99 2.39 15.42
C LEU A 167 -15.50 2.70 15.32
N LEU A 168 -15.90 3.72 14.57
CA LEU A 168 -17.31 4.02 14.30
C LEU A 168 -18.00 2.87 13.57
N ILE A 169 -17.38 2.28 12.57
CA ILE A 169 -17.92 1.09 11.87
C ILE A 169 -18.03 -0.09 12.82
N GLN A 170 -17.00 -0.34 13.62
CA GLN A 170 -16.97 -1.44 14.59
C GLN A 170 -17.98 -1.25 15.73
N SER A 171 -18.31 -0.02 16.10
CA SER A 171 -19.41 0.29 17.04
C SER A 171 -20.81 -0.02 16.47
N GLY A 172 -20.91 -0.31 15.17
CA GLY A 172 -22.18 -0.58 14.49
C GLY A 172 -23.00 0.66 14.14
N ILE A 173 -22.35 1.82 13.97
CA ILE A 173 -23.00 3.11 13.69
C ILE A 173 -23.90 3.09 12.45
N ILE A 174 -23.61 2.22 11.47
CA ILE A 174 -24.42 2.00 10.25
C ILE A 174 -24.97 0.56 10.16
N GLY A 175 -24.86 -0.22 11.22
CA GLY A 175 -25.26 -1.64 11.26
C GLY A 175 -24.26 -2.55 10.50
N LYS A 176 -24.75 -3.67 9.95
CA LYS A 176 -23.92 -4.57 9.15
C LYS A 176 -23.67 -3.98 7.77
N VAL A 177 -22.40 -3.90 7.37
CA VAL A 177 -22.00 -3.42 6.05
C VAL A 177 -22.19 -4.53 5.02
N HIS A 178 -22.75 -4.21 3.86
CA HIS A 178 -22.95 -5.16 2.76
C HIS A 178 -22.28 -4.71 1.46
N THR A 179 -21.98 -3.41 1.31
CA THR A 179 -21.28 -2.88 0.14
C THR A 179 -20.28 -1.80 0.58
N VAL A 180 -19.12 -1.77 -0.07
CA VAL A 180 -18.16 -0.67 -0.02
C VAL A 180 -17.91 -0.19 -1.43
N HIS A 181 -17.99 1.11 -1.65
CA HIS A 181 -17.49 1.79 -2.84
C HIS A 181 -16.25 2.58 -2.45
N ALA A 182 -15.17 2.45 -3.21
CA ALA A 182 -13.92 3.16 -2.99
C ALA A 182 -13.42 3.70 -4.34
N TRP A 183 -12.84 4.91 -4.36
CA TRP A 183 -12.47 5.55 -5.62
C TRP A 183 -11.31 6.51 -5.54
N SER A 184 -10.61 6.67 -6.69
CA SER A 184 -9.62 7.70 -6.96
C SER A 184 -9.63 8.07 -8.45
N PRO A 185 -9.68 9.35 -8.85
CA PRO A 185 -9.59 9.77 -10.24
C PRO A 185 -8.16 9.75 -10.79
N LYS A 186 -7.16 9.37 -9.97
CA LYS A 186 -5.77 9.25 -10.44
C LYS A 186 -5.65 8.22 -11.56
N ASN A 187 -4.66 8.45 -12.41
CA ASN A 187 -4.40 7.61 -13.57
C ASN A 187 -2.92 7.22 -13.65
N TRP A 188 -2.61 6.04 -13.14
CA TRP A 188 -1.35 5.35 -13.37
C TRP A 188 -1.56 4.24 -14.39
N GLY A 189 -2.04 4.60 -15.59
CA GLY A 189 -2.19 3.74 -16.74
C GLY A 189 -1.35 4.19 -17.92
N TYR A 190 -1.19 3.29 -18.89
CA TYR A 190 -0.47 3.53 -20.14
C TYR A 190 -1.04 2.64 -21.25
N ASP A 191 -1.67 3.25 -22.25
CA ASP A 191 -2.31 2.56 -23.38
C ASP A 191 -1.43 2.50 -24.64
N GLY A 192 -0.24 3.15 -24.60
CA GLY A 192 0.70 3.14 -25.71
C GLY A 192 1.35 1.78 -25.96
N PRO A 193 2.01 1.63 -27.09
CA PRO A 193 2.76 0.42 -27.43
C PRO A 193 4.00 0.27 -26.55
N LEU A 194 4.56 -0.95 -26.54
CA LEU A 194 5.89 -1.16 -25.97
C LEU A 194 6.90 -0.25 -26.69
N PRO A 195 7.70 0.57 -25.97
CA PRO A 195 8.65 1.47 -26.59
C PRO A 195 9.69 0.73 -27.43
N GLU A 196 9.95 1.23 -28.63
CA GLU A 196 10.98 0.69 -29.52
C GLU A 196 12.32 1.42 -29.34
N GLY A 197 13.42 0.70 -29.61
CA GLY A 197 14.79 1.22 -29.53
C GLY A 197 15.21 1.52 -28.09
N GLU A 198 16.32 2.26 -27.96
CA GLU A 198 16.89 2.65 -26.66
C GLU A 198 17.35 4.11 -26.67
N ASP A 199 17.30 4.75 -25.52
CA ASP A 199 17.90 6.06 -25.28
C ASP A 199 19.13 5.91 -24.39
N PRO A 200 20.08 6.87 -24.43
CA PRO A 200 21.23 6.84 -23.53
C PRO A 200 20.80 6.83 -22.08
N VAL A 201 21.35 5.91 -21.29
CA VAL A 201 21.15 5.90 -19.85
C VAL A 201 21.81 7.15 -19.27
N PRO A 202 21.12 7.94 -18.40
CA PRO A 202 21.74 9.08 -17.72
C PRO A 202 22.96 8.64 -16.90
N GLU A 203 24.05 9.42 -16.93
CA GLU A 203 25.32 9.08 -16.26
C GLU A 203 25.17 8.82 -14.75
N GLN A 204 24.21 9.48 -14.11
CA GLN A 204 23.96 9.32 -12.67
C GLN A 204 23.17 8.05 -12.29
N LEU A 205 22.58 7.33 -13.26
CA LEU A 205 21.67 6.21 -13.03
C LEU A 205 22.32 4.87 -13.38
N ASP A 206 22.43 3.96 -12.42
CA ASP A 206 22.72 2.55 -12.71
C ASP A 206 21.44 1.84 -13.16
N TRP A 207 21.25 1.72 -14.47
CA TRP A 207 20.06 1.14 -15.07
C TRP A 207 19.91 -0.36 -14.77
N ASN A 208 21.02 -1.10 -14.67
CA ASN A 208 20.95 -2.52 -14.35
C ASN A 208 20.52 -2.78 -12.91
N LEU A 209 21.03 -2.00 -11.96
CA LEU A 209 20.60 -2.04 -10.56
C LEU A 209 19.16 -1.54 -10.39
N TRP A 210 18.75 -0.51 -11.18
CA TRP A 210 17.36 -0.03 -11.16
C TRP A 210 16.37 -1.11 -11.62
N LEU A 211 16.69 -1.86 -12.69
CA LEU A 211 15.88 -2.97 -13.15
C LEU A 211 15.81 -4.10 -12.12
N GLY A 212 16.87 -4.30 -11.35
CA GLY A 212 16.91 -5.32 -10.31
C GLY A 212 16.55 -6.71 -10.83
N THR A 213 15.65 -7.40 -10.13
CA THR A 213 15.16 -8.74 -10.50
C THR A 213 14.13 -8.75 -11.63
N SER A 214 13.64 -7.57 -12.06
CA SER A 214 12.60 -7.47 -13.08
C SER A 214 13.10 -7.72 -14.51
N THR A 215 12.17 -7.81 -15.44
CA THR A 215 12.45 -8.00 -16.87
C THR A 215 13.44 -6.97 -17.39
N LYS A 216 14.48 -7.42 -18.07
CA LYS A 216 15.46 -6.55 -18.72
C LYS A 216 14.83 -5.81 -19.88
N ARG A 217 14.88 -4.47 -19.84
CA ARG A 217 14.41 -3.58 -20.92
C ARG A 217 15.44 -2.51 -21.22
N PRO A 218 15.53 -2.08 -22.49
CA PRO A 218 16.31 -0.90 -22.86
C PRO A 218 15.80 0.34 -22.11
N TYR A 219 16.70 1.23 -21.73
CA TYR A 219 16.30 2.50 -21.14
C TYR A 219 15.53 3.37 -22.15
N LYS A 220 14.47 4.01 -21.68
CA LYS A 220 13.72 5.03 -22.43
C LYS A 220 13.46 6.21 -21.49
N LYS A 221 13.88 7.39 -21.96
CA LYS A 221 13.68 8.65 -21.23
C LYS A 221 12.19 8.87 -20.96
N ASP A 222 11.88 9.34 -19.77
CA ASP A 222 10.53 9.68 -19.29
C ASP A 222 9.52 8.49 -19.30
N MET A 223 9.98 7.25 -19.55
CA MET A 223 9.11 6.06 -19.55
C MET A 223 9.11 5.36 -18.17
N TYR A 224 10.23 5.35 -17.48
CA TYR A 224 10.41 4.56 -16.26
C TYR A 224 10.69 5.43 -15.03
N HIS A 225 11.92 5.84 -14.88
CA HIS A 225 12.43 6.68 -13.80
C HIS A 225 12.15 8.17 -14.09
N PRO A 226 11.83 9.01 -13.06
CA PRO A 226 11.78 8.68 -11.64
C PRO A 226 10.42 8.17 -11.12
N GLY A 227 9.32 8.23 -11.85
CA GLY A 227 8.00 7.90 -11.30
C GLY A 227 7.02 7.20 -12.24
N ASN A 228 7.30 7.21 -13.56
CA ASN A 228 6.39 6.65 -14.56
C ASN A 228 6.32 5.11 -14.56
N TRP A 229 7.28 4.45 -13.88
CA TRP A 229 7.30 3.01 -13.66
C TRP A 229 6.00 2.47 -13.04
N ARG A 230 5.25 3.30 -12.26
CA ARG A 230 3.96 2.91 -11.68
C ARG A 230 2.92 2.48 -12.69
N LYS A 231 3.01 3.02 -13.92
CA LYS A 231 2.11 2.72 -15.05
C LYS A 231 2.36 1.36 -15.70
N LEU A 232 3.51 0.73 -15.37
CA LEU A 232 4.06 -0.39 -16.15
C LEU A 232 4.00 -1.68 -15.33
N MET A 233 3.50 -2.74 -15.97
CA MET A 233 3.23 -4.03 -15.32
C MET A 233 4.48 -4.77 -14.83
N ASP A 234 5.66 -4.41 -15.34
CA ASP A 234 6.93 -5.04 -14.92
C ASP A 234 7.50 -4.41 -13.64
N TYR A 235 7.08 -3.19 -13.27
CA TYR A 235 7.75 -2.40 -12.22
C TYR A 235 6.83 -1.83 -11.16
N GLY A 236 5.54 -1.65 -11.47
CA GLY A 236 4.55 -1.06 -10.58
C GLY A 236 3.24 -1.84 -10.52
N CYS A 237 2.29 -1.32 -9.76
CA CYS A 237 0.98 -1.92 -9.52
C CYS A 237 -0.20 -1.04 -9.99
N GLY A 238 0.05 -0.05 -10.86
CA GLY A 238 -0.97 0.85 -11.38
C GLY A 238 -1.65 1.72 -10.31
N THR A 239 -2.80 2.29 -10.64
CA THR A 239 -3.55 3.15 -9.73
C THR A 239 -4.09 2.37 -8.53
N LEU A 240 -4.50 1.13 -8.74
CA LEU A 240 -4.98 0.25 -7.67
C LEU A 240 -3.87 0.01 -6.62
N GLY A 241 -2.63 -0.23 -7.03
CA GLY A 241 -1.49 -0.36 -6.11
C GLY A 241 -1.09 0.95 -5.45
N ASP A 242 -1.08 2.07 -6.19
CA ASP A 242 -0.65 3.36 -5.66
C ASP A 242 -1.69 3.97 -4.70
N MET A 243 -2.94 4.10 -5.15
CA MET A 243 -4.01 4.77 -4.38
C MET A 243 -4.98 3.80 -3.72
N GLY A 244 -5.26 2.66 -4.37
CA GLY A 244 -6.16 1.67 -3.81
C GLY A 244 -5.72 1.24 -2.43
N VAL A 245 -4.44 0.94 -2.22
CA VAL A 245 -3.93 0.51 -0.92
C VAL A 245 -4.26 1.49 0.22
N HIS A 246 -4.20 2.80 -0.03
CA HIS A 246 -4.55 3.81 0.98
C HIS A 246 -6.06 3.86 1.28
N ILE A 247 -6.89 3.77 0.24
CA ILE A 247 -8.35 3.91 0.37
C ILE A 247 -8.99 2.59 0.84
N PHE A 248 -8.37 1.45 0.51
CA PHE A 248 -8.76 0.13 1.03
C PHE A 248 -8.45 -0.05 2.51
N ASP A 249 -7.39 0.56 3.03
CA ASP A 249 -6.88 0.31 4.37
C ASP A 249 -7.96 0.42 5.45
N THR A 250 -8.66 1.55 5.54
CA THR A 250 -9.68 1.74 6.58
C THR A 250 -10.86 0.78 6.46
N PRO A 251 -11.53 0.61 5.29
CA PRO A 251 -12.60 -0.37 5.18
C PRO A 251 -12.11 -1.81 5.44
N TYR A 252 -10.92 -2.15 4.99
CA TYR A 252 -10.33 -3.47 5.18
C TYR A 252 -10.12 -3.77 6.67
N ASN A 253 -9.52 -2.83 7.40
CA ASN A 253 -9.29 -2.91 8.83
C ASN A 253 -10.60 -2.86 9.63
N ALA A 254 -11.49 -1.90 9.32
CA ALA A 254 -12.76 -1.70 10.02
C ALA A 254 -13.68 -2.92 9.95
N LEU A 255 -13.66 -3.63 8.83
CA LEU A 255 -14.51 -4.80 8.59
C LEU A 255 -13.81 -6.12 8.92
N GLU A 256 -12.55 -6.08 9.37
CA GLU A 256 -11.72 -7.26 9.64
C GLU A 256 -11.74 -8.25 8.45
N LEU A 257 -11.47 -7.71 7.26
CA LEU A 257 -11.47 -8.53 6.04
C LEU A 257 -10.22 -9.40 5.94
N ASP A 258 -10.35 -10.49 5.23
CA ASP A 258 -9.27 -11.28 4.67
C ASP A 258 -9.27 -11.07 3.14
N VAL A 259 -8.79 -12.01 2.35
CA VAL A 259 -8.80 -11.89 0.89
C VAL A 259 -10.17 -12.22 0.29
N PRO A 260 -10.48 -11.67 -0.89
CA PRO A 260 -11.75 -11.94 -1.58
C PRO A 260 -11.81 -13.37 -2.11
N ARG A 261 -13.04 -13.86 -2.35
CA ARG A 261 -13.29 -15.14 -3.03
C ARG A 261 -13.36 -15.01 -4.54
N THR A 262 -13.90 -13.88 -5.02
CA THR A 262 -14.00 -13.60 -6.45
C THR A 262 -13.58 -12.18 -6.74
N ILE A 263 -12.99 -11.99 -7.91
CA ILE A 263 -12.54 -10.70 -8.41
C ILE A 263 -12.91 -10.59 -9.89
N MET A 264 -13.47 -9.46 -10.29
CA MET A 264 -13.75 -9.13 -11.67
C MET A 264 -13.33 -7.69 -11.95
N THR A 265 -12.65 -7.45 -13.06
CA THR A 265 -12.24 -6.12 -13.48
C THR A 265 -12.84 -5.77 -14.82
N GLU A 266 -13.48 -4.61 -14.90
CA GLU A 266 -13.93 -3.97 -16.15
C GLU A 266 -12.94 -2.87 -16.50
N CYS A 267 -12.25 -3.05 -17.63
CA CYS A 267 -11.26 -2.12 -18.16
C CYS A 267 -11.04 -2.38 -19.66
N ARG A 268 -10.21 -1.57 -20.32
CA ARG A 268 -9.80 -1.89 -21.68
C ARG A 268 -9.04 -3.22 -21.76
N PRO A 269 -8.99 -3.85 -22.94
CA PRO A 269 -8.14 -5.02 -23.15
C PRO A 269 -6.66 -4.71 -22.79
N PRO A 270 -5.94 -5.66 -22.17
CA PRO A 270 -4.56 -5.47 -21.79
C PRO A 270 -3.66 -5.35 -23.04
N ASN A 271 -2.67 -4.45 -22.99
CA ASN A 271 -1.63 -4.33 -24.01
C ASN A 271 -0.35 -5.10 -23.68
N GLY A 272 -0.31 -5.82 -22.53
CA GLY A 272 0.83 -6.61 -22.08
C GLY A 272 1.99 -5.81 -21.48
N PHE A 273 1.88 -4.47 -21.39
CA PHE A 273 2.96 -3.60 -20.91
C PHE A 273 2.48 -2.58 -19.86
N GLY A 274 1.42 -1.82 -20.16
CA GLY A 274 0.89 -0.79 -19.28
C GLY A 274 -0.41 -1.20 -18.62
N PHE A 275 -0.63 -0.72 -17.38
CA PHE A 275 -1.91 -0.84 -16.71
C PHE A 275 -3.00 -0.06 -17.45
N PRO A 276 -4.28 -0.44 -17.32
CA PRO A 276 -5.40 0.34 -17.83
C PRO A 276 -5.49 1.71 -17.12
N GLU A 277 -5.96 2.72 -17.86
CA GLU A 277 -6.11 4.11 -17.38
C GLU A 277 -7.34 4.29 -16.51
N LYS A 278 -8.32 3.40 -16.67
CA LYS A 278 -9.59 3.38 -15.94
C LYS A 278 -9.97 1.95 -15.64
N ASN A 279 -10.30 1.68 -14.38
CA ASN A 279 -10.72 0.37 -13.93
C ASN A 279 -11.97 0.48 -13.04
N THR A 280 -12.86 -0.52 -13.17
CA THR A 280 -13.86 -0.84 -12.16
C THR A 280 -13.61 -2.27 -11.69
N VAL A 281 -13.17 -2.42 -10.43
CA VAL A 281 -12.84 -3.74 -9.89
C VAL A 281 -13.86 -4.12 -8.83
N THR A 282 -14.57 -5.22 -9.06
CA THR A 282 -15.54 -5.78 -8.12
C THR A 282 -14.93 -7.00 -7.40
N TYR A 283 -14.96 -6.93 -6.08
CA TYR A 283 -14.56 -8.02 -5.20
C TYR A 283 -15.75 -8.56 -4.44
N GLU A 284 -15.77 -9.85 -4.15
CA GLU A 284 -16.68 -10.47 -3.20
C GLU A 284 -15.87 -11.11 -2.07
N PHE A 285 -16.08 -10.62 -0.86
CA PHE A 285 -15.43 -11.13 0.35
C PHE A 285 -16.34 -12.06 1.14
N PRO A 286 -15.76 -13.03 1.87
CA PRO A 286 -16.47 -13.71 2.96
C PRO A 286 -17.03 -12.71 3.96
N GLY A 287 -18.16 -13.04 4.58
CA GLY A 287 -18.71 -12.23 5.65
C GLY A 287 -17.87 -12.28 6.94
N THR A 288 -17.89 -11.18 7.67
CA THR A 288 -17.27 -11.02 8.99
C THR A 288 -18.31 -10.67 10.05
N LYS A 289 -17.86 -10.49 11.30
CA LYS A 289 -18.76 -10.01 12.37
C LYS A 289 -19.33 -8.60 12.13
N TYR A 290 -18.76 -7.81 11.21
CA TYR A 290 -19.20 -6.46 10.85
C TYR A 290 -19.99 -6.37 9.56
N THR A 291 -20.03 -7.44 8.78
CA THR A 291 -20.70 -7.48 7.48
C THR A 291 -21.94 -8.36 7.46
N GLY A 292 -22.59 -8.47 6.29
CA GLY A 292 -23.56 -9.53 5.97
C GLY A 292 -22.87 -10.90 5.81
N LYS A 293 -23.57 -11.84 5.16
CA LYS A 293 -22.99 -13.18 4.83
C LYS A 293 -21.85 -13.09 3.82
N SER A 294 -21.84 -12.05 3.00
CA SER A 294 -20.77 -11.64 2.08
C SER A 294 -20.72 -10.11 2.05
N LEU A 295 -19.62 -9.58 1.55
CA LEU A 295 -19.42 -8.17 1.30
C LEU A 295 -19.07 -7.98 -0.16
N LYS A 296 -19.79 -7.08 -0.85
CA LYS A 296 -19.43 -6.59 -2.17
C LYS A 296 -18.57 -5.34 -2.02
N TRP A 297 -17.43 -5.31 -2.68
CA TRP A 297 -16.56 -4.14 -2.73
C TRP A 297 -16.31 -3.74 -4.17
N ILE A 298 -16.46 -2.45 -4.47
CA ILE A 298 -16.26 -1.90 -5.80
C ILE A 298 -15.22 -0.79 -5.71
N TRP A 299 -14.14 -0.96 -6.44
CA TRP A 299 -13.11 0.05 -6.66
C TRP A 299 -13.31 0.70 -8.02
N TYR A 300 -13.14 2.03 -8.06
CA TYR A 300 -13.17 2.81 -9.28
C TYR A 300 -11.90 3.65 -9.37
N ASP A 301 -11.20 3.60 -10.48
CA ASP A 301 -10.09 4.51 -10.73
C ASP A 301 -10.10 5.12 -12.12
N GLY A 302 -9.22 6.14 -12.29
CA GLY A 302 -9.06 6.86 -13.54
C GLY A 302 -10.02 8.01 -13.74
N PRO A 303 -9.92 8.69 -14.90
CA PRO A 303 -10.72 9.88 -15.19
C PRO A 303 -12.23 9.64 -15.06
N GLY A 304 -12.90 10.48 -14.27
CA GLY A 304 -14.34 10.40 -14.04
C GLY A 304 -14.77 9.42 -12.94
N ALA A 305 -13.84 8.81 -12.20
CA ALA A 305 -14.15 7.97 -11.04
C ALA A 305 -14.72 8.82 -9.87
N PRO A 306 -15.70 8.28 -9.11
CA PRO A 306 -16.39 7.02 -9.32
C PRO A 306 -17.49 7.11 -10.38
N GLU A 307 -17.86 5.99 -10.98
CA GLU A 307 -19.11 5.92 -11.74
C GLU A 307 -20.30 6.12 -10.81
N MET A 308 -21.29 6.87 -11.28
CA MET A 308 -22.45 7.21 -10.45
C MET A 308 -23.30 5.99 -10.12
N HIS A 309 -23.54 5.79 -8.85
CA HIS A 309 -24.37 4.73 -8.28
C HIS A 309 -25.32 5.32 -7.23
N GLU A 310 -26.51 4.74 -7.03
CA GLU A 310 -27.46 5.21 -6.01
C GLU A 310 -26.87 5.29 -4.60
N ASP A 311 -25.99 4.34 -4.26
CA ASP A 311 -25.28 4.33 -2.99
C ASP A 311 -24.32 5.51 -2.80
N LEU A 312 -23.91 6.16 -3.88
CA LEU A 312 -22.98 7.32 -3.84
C LEU A 312 -23.72 8.66 -3.79
N MET A 313 -25.06 8.65 -3.94
CA MET A 313 -25.84 9.89 -3.90
C MET A 313 -25.77 10.54 -2.52
N LEU A 314 -25.29 11.78 -2.47
CA LEU A 314 -25.27 12.60 -1.26
C LEU A 314 -26.57 13.40 -1.11
N PRO A 315 -26.90 13.85 0.12
CA PRO A 315 -28.04 14.74 0.34
C PRO A 315 -27.94 16.02 -0.53
N GLY A 316 -29.01 16.32 -1.30
CA GLY A 316 -29.04 17.48 -2.20
C GLY A 316 -28.24 17.33 -3.51
N MET A 317 -27.65 16.19 -3.78
CA MET A 317 -26.98 15.90 -5.03
C MET A 317 -27.99 15.56 -6.14
N GLU A 318 -27.81 16.13 -7.32
CA GLU A 318 -28.59 15.77 -8.50
C GLU A 318 -27.84 14.74 -9.36
N MET A 319 -28.54 13.72 -9.85
CA MET A 319 -27.97 12.80 -10.84
C MET A 319 -27.76 13.53 -12.18
N LYS A 320 -26.53 13.99 -12.41
CA LYS A 320 -26.13 14.46 -13.74
C LYS A 320 -25.70 13.27 -14.59
N LYS A 321 -26.24 13.17 -15.81
CA LYS A 321 -25.93 12.07 -16.74
C LYS A 321 -24.50 12.09 -17.29
N ASP A 322 -23.78 13.20 -17.16
CA ASP A 322 -22.41 13.36 -17.66
C ASP A 322 -21.55 14.08 -16.61
N ASN A 323 -20.73 13.35 -15.89
CA ASN A 323 -19.64 13.93 -15.09
C ASN A 323 -18.41 14.22 -15.99
N ALA A 324 -18.56 15.16 -16.91
CA ALA A 324 -17.46 15.69 -17.70
C ALA A 324 -16.79 16.86 -16.98
N ALA A 325 -16.15 16.62 -15.85
CA ALA A 325 -15.23 17.60 -15.24
C ALA A 325 -14.29 16.95 -14.23
N ALA A 326 -13.55 15.93 -14.63
CA ALA A 326 -12.33 15.60 -13.90
C ALA A 326 -11.28 16.66 -14.31
N LYS A 327 -10.93 17.56 -13.40
CA LYS A 327 -9.73 18.37 -13.54
C LYS A 327 -8.57 17.42 -13.80
N LYS A 328 -7.79 17.68 -14.86
CA LYS A 328 -6.55 16.96 -15.13
C LYS A 328 -5.64 17.15 -13.92
N SER A 329 -5.54 16.15 -13.07
CA SER A 329 -4.47 16.08 -12.10
C SER A 329 -3.23 15.56 -12.87
N ASP A 330 -2.18 16.30 -12.83
CA ASP A 330 -0.87 15.97 -13.43
C ASP A 330 -0.08 14.94 -12.62
N GLY A 331 -0.77 14.00 -11.98
CA GLY A 331 -0.22 12.74 -11.46
C GLY A 331 0.97 12.81 -10.48
N ASN A 332 1.61 13.96 -10.29
CA ASN A 332 2.92 14.11 -9.65
C ASN A 332 2.93 14.92 -8.35
N SER A 333 1.82 15.49 -7.92
CA SER A 333 1.74 16.18 -6.63
C SER A 333 0.86 15.38 -5.68
N ILE A 334 1.38 15.01 -4.52
CA ILE A 334 0.55 14.79 -3.33
C ILE A 334 -0.08 16.15 -3.06
N SER A 335 -1.27 16.40 -3.60
CA SER A 335 -2.03 17.59 -3.23
C SER A 335 -2.46 17.36 -1.78
N LEU A 336 -1.71 17.95 -0.87
CA LEU A 336 -2.04 18.04 0.56
C LEU A 336 -3.30 18.91 0.78
N ASP A 337 -3.74 19.62 -0.24
CA ASP A 337 -5.02 20.30 -0.36
C ASP A 337 -5.97 19.48 -1.25
N ALA A 338 -6.37 18.30 -0.79
CA ALA A 338 -7.60 17.70 -1.28
C ALA A 338 -8.72 18.66 -0.85
N GLY A 339 -9.17 19.50 -1.78
CA GLY A 339 -10.16 20.55 -1.52
C GLY A 339 -11.35 19.95 -0.77
N VAL A 340 -11.79 20.61 0.30
CA VAL A 340 -12.98 20.20 1.04
C VAL A 340 -14.13 20.22 0.03
N ALA A 341 -14.61 19.03 -0.35
CA ALA A 341 -15.76 18.90 -1.25
C ALA A 341 -16.95 19.66 -0.65
N GLY A 342 -17.73 20.34 -1.49
CA GLY A 342 -18.98 20.96 -1.07
C GLY A 342 -19.89 19.95 -0.37
N GLU A 343 -20.85 20.40 0.42
CA GLU A 343 -21.75 19.49 1.16
C GLU A 343 -22.47 18.49 0.25
N ASN A 344 -22.71 18.85 -1.01
CA ASN A 344 -23.47 18.08 -1.99
C ASN A 344 -22.57 17.48 -3.09
N GLU A 345 -21.25 17.41 -2.87
CA GLU A 345 -20.28 16.86 -3.83
C GLU A 345 -19.51 15.71 -3.21
N LEU A 346 -19.29 14.65 -3.97
CA LEU A 346 -18.37 13.59 -3.54
C LEU A 346 -16.95 14.15 -3.43
N PRO A 347 -16.18 13.74 -2.40
CA PRO A 347 -14.77 14.06 -2.37
C PRO A 347 -14.08 13.45 -3.59
N GLU A 348 -13.01 14.09 -4.03
CA GLU A 348 -12.21 13.61 -5.17
C GLU A 348 -11.80 12.15 -5.00
N GLN A 349 -11.46 11.77 -3.77
CA GLN A 349 -11.07 10.41 -3.40
C GLN A 349 -11.74 10.03 -2.07
N GLY A 350 -12.08 8.76 -1.91
CA GLY A 350 -12.69 8.31 -0.67
C GLY A 350 -13.32 6.94 -0.73
N ALA A 351 -14.05 6.61 0.35
CA ALA A 351 -14.83 5.39 0.46
C ALA A 351 -16.22 5.66 1.03
N MET A 352 -17.22 4.93 0.52
CA MET A 352 -18.60 4.90 1.02
C MET A 352 -18.91 3.51 1.55
N PHE A 353 -19.17 3.40 2.83
CA PHE A 353 -19.68 2.17 3.45
C PHE A 353 -21.21 2.18 3.39
N VAL A 354 -21.81 1.12 2.91
CA VAL A 354 -23.25 0.94 2.84
C VAL A 354 -23.69 -0.16 3.80
N GLY A 355 -24.40 0.23 4.83
CA GLY A 355 -24.83 -0.66 5.90
C GLY A 355 -26.35 -0.71 6.07
N THR A 356 -26.82 -1.64 6.90
CA THR A 356 -28.27 -1.88 7.13
C THR A 356 -28.99 -0.73 7.83
N LYS A 357 -28.26 0.21 8.46
CA LYS A 357 -28.81 1.36 9.20
C LYS A 357 -28.38 2.72 8.61
N GLY A 358 -27.78 2.73 7.42
CA GLY A 358 -27.33 3.95 6.76
C GLY A 358 -25.98 3.78 6.08
N ARG A 359 -25.43 4.90 5.63
CA ARG A 359 -24.13 4.94 4.95
C ARG A 359 -23.16 5.80 5.71
N LEU A 360 -21.85 5.49 5.60
CA LEU A 360 -20.78 6.33 6.12
C LEU A 360 -19.83 6.69 4.98
N LEU A 361 -19.70 7.98 4.70
CA LEU A 361 -18.72 8.52 3.76
C LEU A 361 -17.43 8.83 4.51
N LEU A 362 -16.31 8.29 4.04
CA LEU A 362 -14.96 8.64 4.48
C LEU A 362 -14.21 9.30 3.33
N PRO A 363 -14.04 10.64 3.35
CA PRO A 363 -13.17 11.32 2.40
C PRO A 363 -11.70 10.91 2.58
N HIS A 364 -10.95 10.80 1.52
CA HIS A 364 -9.52 10.61 1.59
C HIS A 364 -8.83 11.97 1.42
N PHE A 365 -8.13 12.48 2.40
CA PHE A 365 -7.87 12.10 3.77
C PHE A 365 -8.00 13.33 4.70
N MET A 366 -7.73 13.17 6.02
CA MET A 366 -7.78 14.24 7.04
C MET A 366 -9.12 14.97 7.14
N GLN A 367 -10.20 14.26 6.87
CA GLN A 367 -11.57 14.76 7.01
C GLN A 367 -12.40 13.77 7.84
N LEU A 368 -13.29 14.32 8.68
CA LEU A 368 -14.15 13.48 9.51
C LEU A 368 -15.17 12.71 8.65
N PRO A 369 -15.48 11.47 9.03
CA PRO A 369 -16.51 10.68 8.35
C PRO A 369 -17.89 11.32 8.51
N LYS A 370 -18.75 11.19 7.48
CA LYS A 370 -20.10 11.72 7.45
C LYS A 370 -21.14 10.60 7.36
N LYS A 371 -22.09 10.56 8.31
CA LYS A 371 -23.17 9.58 8.29
C LYS A 371 -24.37 10.06 7.52
N ILE A 372 -24.95 9.19 6.68
CA ILE A 372 -26.11 9.46 5.84
C ILE A 372 -27.19 8.43 6.14
N VAL A 373 -28.41 8.89 6.49
CA VAL A 373 -29.57 8.04 6.72
C VAL A 373 -30.77 8.59 5.96
N ARG A 374 -31.41 7.76 5.14
CA ARG A 374 -32.58 8.14 4.33
C ARG A 374 -32.35 9.43 3.52
N GLY A 375 -31.19 9.55 2.88
CA GLY A 375 -30.82 10.69 2.06
C GLY A 375 -30.57 12.01 2.82
N LYS A 376 -30.30 11.96 4.13
CA LYS A 376 -29.97 13.14 4.96
C LYS A 376 -28.69 12.89 5.75
N TYR A 377 -27.89 13.94 5.92
CA TYR A 377 -26.79 13.89 6.90
C TYR A 377 -27.35 13.82 8.32
N VAL A 378 -26.67 13.03 9.14
CA VAL A 378 -26.99 12.87 10.57
C VAL A 378 -25.78 13.34 11.37
N ASP A 379 -26.03 14.23 12.33
CA ASP A 379 -24.99 14.64 13.27
C ASP A 379 -24.55 13.43 14.14
N ILE A 380 -23.27 13.15 14.11
CA ILE A 380 -22.61 12.09 14.87
C ILE A 380 -21.54 12.61 15.84
N SER A 381 -21.59 13.90 16.16
CA SER A 381 -20.60 14.54 17.05
C SER A 381 -20.50 13.87 18.42
N LYS A 382 -21.62 13.37 18.93
CA LYS A 382 -21.66 12.65 20.23
C LYS A 382 -20.98 11.29 20.13
N GLU A 383 -21.23 10.56 19.05
CA GLU A 383 -20.61 9.26 18.79
C GLU A 383 -19.10 9.42 18.55
N ILE A 384 -18.69 10.45 17.83
CA ILE A 384 -17.28 10.80 17.64
C ILE A 384 -16.60 11.09 18.97
N ALA A 385 -17.18 11.97 19.79
CA ALA A 385 -16.62 12.32 21.10
C ALA A 385 -16.49 11.09 22.00
N LYS A 386 -17.54 10.26 22.05
CA LYS A 386 -17.54 9.03 22.84
C LYS A 386 -16.43 8.06 22.39
N VAL A 387 -16.36 7.77 21.09
CA VAL A 387 -15.36 6.84 20.55
C VAL A 387 -13.94 7.38 20.76
N SER A 388 -13.73 8.69 20.55
CA SER A 388 -12.43 9.31 20.77
C SER A 388 -11.97 9.22 22.22
N GLU A 389 -12.87 9.43 23.18
CA GLU A 389 -12.58 9.31 24.61
C GLU A 389 -12.32 7.85 25.01
N GLU A 390 -13.19 6.91 24.61
CA GLU A 390 -13.06 5.48 24.95
C GLU A 390 -11.76 4.85 24.41
N HIS A 391 -11.24 5.34 23.27
CA HIS A 391 -10.05 4.80 22.62
C HIS A 391 -8.83 5.72 22.66
N ASN A 392 -8.89 6.83 23.42
CA ASN A 392 -7.80 7.80 23.58
C ASN A 392 -7.23 8.29 22.24
N LEU A 393 -8.10 8.61 21.26
CA LEU A 393 -7.66 9.06 19.94
C LEU A 393 -7.04 10.47 19.96
N GLY A 394 -7.29 11.26 20.99
CA GLY A 394 -6.91 12.66 21.09
C GLY A 394 -7.80 13.57 20.21
N GLU A 395 -7.28 14.72 19.86
CA GLU A 395 -7.99 15.70 19.02
C GLU A 395 -7.71 15.47 17.53
N PRO A 396 -8.69 15.76 16.66
CA PRO A 396 -8.49 15.64 15.22
C PRO A 396 -7.42 16.62 14.74
N ILE A 397 -6.32 16.10 14.26
CA ILE A 397 -5.22 16.87 13.69
C ILE A 397 -5.38 16.88 12.18
N ARG A 398 -5.43 18.08 11.58
CA ARG A 398 -5.53 18.29 10.13
C ARG A 398 -4.22 18.85 9.54
N ASN A 399 -3.10 18.32 10.01
CA ASN A 399 -1.77 18.75 9.59
C ASN A 399 -0.91 17.52 9.32
N TYR A 400 -0.65 17.27 8.04
CA TYR A 400 0.17 16.12 7.61
C TYR A 400 1.59 16.16 8.21
N GLY A 401 2.19 17.35 8.32
CA GLY A 401 3.51 17.50 8.92
C GLY A 401 3.59 17.04 10.38
N THR A 402 2.45 17.03 11.08
CA THR A 402 2.34 16.54 12.47
C THR A 402 1.90 15.08 12.54
N GLU A 403 0.96 14.68 11.70
CA GLU A 403 0.41 13.31 11.71
C GLU A 403 1.29 12.30 10.97
N GLY A 404 1.87 12.69 9.83
CA GLY A 404 2.68 11.80 8.98
C GLY A 404 3.82 11.13 9.74
N PRO A 405 4.67 11.86 10.49
CA PRO A 405 5.80 11.27 11.21
C PRO A 405 5.42 10.22 12.27
N LYS A 406 4.21 10.27 12.83
CA LYS A 406 3.77 9.32 13.88
C LYS A 406 3.84 7.86 13.42
N HIS A 407 3.49 7.58 12.16
CA HIS A 407 3.54 6.24 11.61
C HIS A 407 4.96 5.68 11.57
N TYR A 408 5.93 6.52 11.22
CA TYR A 408 7.35 6.18 11.17
C TYR A 408 7.96 6.05 12.56
N HIS A 409 7.62 6.99 13.47
CA HIS A 409 8.07 6.95 14.85
C HIS A 409 7.58 5.70 15.57
N GLN A 410 6.35 5.24 15.27
CA GLN A 410 5.82 3.99 15.81
C GLN A 410 6.68 2.78 15.43
N PHE A 411 7.19 2.71 14.18
CA PHE A 411 8.12 1.66 13.78
C PHE A 411 9.43 1.72 14.57
N VAL A 412 9.98 2.93 14.76
CA VAL A 412 11.22 3.13 15.56
C VAL A 412 10.99 2.70 17.01
N ASP A 413 9.89 3.15 17.62
CA ASP A 413 9.54 2.77 19.00
C ASP A 413 9.30 1.27 19.15
N ALA A 414 8.70 0.63 18.15
CA ALA A 414 8.52 -0.82 18.13
C ALA A 414 9.86 -1.55 18.06
N CYS A 415 10.81 -1.08 17.23
CA CYS A 415 12.18 -1.64 17.19
C CYS A 415 12.93 -1.48 18.52
N LEU A 416 12.64 -0.42 19.26
CA LEU A 416 13.19 -0.16 20.59
C LEU A 416 12.44 -0.88 21.73
N GLY A 417 11.38 -1.63 21.40
CA GLY A 417 10.56 -2.36 22.39
C GLY A 417 9.63 -1.46 23.21
N LYS A 418 9.34 -0.24 22.75
CA LYS A 418 8.49 0.75 23.45
C LYS A 418 7.05 0.75 22.97
N ASP A 419 6.80 0.25 21.75
CA ASP A 419 5.46 0.20 21.12
C ASP A 419 5.33 -1.06 20.25
N THR A 420 4.20 -1.19 19.56
CA THR A 420 3.94 -2.20 18.53
C THR A 420 3.49 -1.53 17.24
N THR A 421 3.85 -2.09 16.10
CA THR A 421 3.42 -1.57 14.79
C THR A 421 1.95 -1.89 14.55
N THR A 422 1.23 -0.98 13.88
CA THR A 422 -0.20 -1.14 13.56
C THR A 422 -0.46 -1.64 12.15
N ALA A 423 0.53 -1.57 11.25
CA ALA A 423 0.50 -2.14 9.92
C ALA A 423 1.63 -3.17 9.70
N PRO A 424 1.76 -4.21 10.57
CA PRO A 424 2.79 -5.24 10.42
C PRO A 424 2.56 -6.05 9.14
N PHE A 425 3.57 -6.77 8.68
CA PHE A 425 3.46 -7.54 7.42
C PHE A 425 2.42 -8.66 7.49
N ASP A 426 1.97 -9.08 8.67
CA ASP A 426 0.82 -9.98 8.80
C ASP A 426 -0.46 -9.36 8.24
N TYR A 427 -0.74 -8.10 8.58
CA TYR A 427 -1.86 -7.31 8.04
C TYR A 427 -1.58 -6.83 6.62
N ALA A 428 -0.43 -6.21 6.41
CA ALA A 428 -0.05 -5.54 5.17
C ALA A 428 0.00 -6.48 3.97
N ALA A 429 0.49 -7.72 4.17
CA ALA A 429 0.58 -8.71 3.10
C ALA A 429 -0.81 -9.13 2.60
N ARG A 430 -1.80 -9.27 3.49
CA ARG A 430 -3.16 -9.66 3.10
C ARG A 430 -3.90 -8.54 2.38
N LEU A 431 -3.72 -7.30 2.83
CA LEU A 431 -4.23 -6.12 2.13
C LEU A 431 -3.59 -6.00 0.73
N THR A 432 -2.26 -6.13 0.65
CA THR A 432 -1.53 -6.08 -0.62
C THR A 432 -1.94 -7.23 -1.55
N GLU A 433 -2.10 -8.46 -1.03
CA GLU A 433 -2.63 -9.58 -1.79
C GLU A 433 -3.97 -9.25 -2.44
N THR A 434 -4.91 -8.67 -1.67
CA THR A 434 -6.22 -8.22 -2.19
C THR A 434 -6.06 -7.24 -3.36
N ILE A 435 -5.18 -6.25 -3.23
CA ILE A 435 -4.87 -5.26 -4.28
C ILE A 435 -4.30 -5.95 -5.53
N LEU A 436 -3.32 -6.84 -5.35
CA LEU A 436 -2.65 -7.53 -6.44
C LEU A 436 -3.57 -8.49 -7.19
N LEU A 437 -4.52 -9.13 -6.50
CA LEU A 437 -5.56 -9.95 -7.16
C LEU A 437 -6.39 -9.11 -8.13
N GLY A 438 -6.70 -7.84 -7.79
CA GLY A 438 -7.37 -6.91 -8.69
C GLY A 438 -6.53 -6.53 -9.90
N THR A 439 -5.23 -6.31 -9.73
CA THR A 439 -4.32 -6.03 -10.86
C THR A 439 -4.19 -7.22 -11.80
N ILE A 440 -4.21 -8.44 -11.27
CA ILE A 440 -4.23 -9.67 -12.07
C ILE A 440 -5.54 -9.80 -12.84
N ALA A 441 -6.70 -9.54 -12.18
CA ALA A 441 -8.00 -9.60 -12.84
C ALA A 441 -8.12 -8.61 -14.01
N GLY A 442 -7.43 -7.46 -13.96
CA GLY A 442 -7.33 -6.52 -15.07
C GLY A 442 -6.66 -7.07 -16.34
N ARG A 443 -5.98 -8.21 -16.24
CA ARG A 443 -5.44 -8.94 -17.41
C ARG A 443 -6.50 -9.80 -18.13
N PHE A 444 -7.66 -9.97 -17.50
CA PHE A 444 -8.80 -10.78 -17.97
C PHE A 444 -10.10 -9.98 -17.85
N PRO A 445 -10.25 -8.85 -18.57
CA PRO A 445 -11.37 -7.92 -18.39
C PRO A 445 -12.71 -8.63 -18.61
N GLY A 446 -13.68 -8.40 -17.71
CA GLY A 446 -15.02 -8.98 -17.75
C GLY A 446 -15.10 -10.42 -17.29
N GLU A 447 -13.99 -11.09 -16.99
CA GLU A 447 -14.01 -12.43 -16.44
C GLU A 447 -14.01 -12.41 -14.91
N THR A 448 -14.84 -13.26 -14.28
CA THR A 448 -14.79 -13.46 -12.83
C THR A 448 -13.72 -14.49 -12.51
N LEU A 449 -12.70 -14.10 -11.77
CA LEU A 449 -11.66 -14.99 -11.27
C LEU A 449 -12.02 -15.44 -9.84
N HIS A 450 -11.80 -16.74 -9.56
CA HIS A 450 -12.09 -17.36 -8.27
C HIS A 450 -10.78 -17.65 -7.53
N TRP A 451 -10.61 -16.99 -6.38
CA TRP A 451 -9.42 -17.12 -5.55
C TRP A 451 -9.59 -18.16 -4.44
N ASP A 452 -8.65 -19.05 -4.34
CA ASP A 452 -8.50 -19.96 -3.21
C ASP A 452 -7.36 -19.46 -2.31
N ALA A 453 -7.73 -18.92 -1.16
CA ALA A 453 -6.78 -18.32 -0.21
C ALA A 453 -5.89 -19.38 0.47
N GLU A 454 -6.34 -20.63 0.58
CA GLU A 454 -5.60 -21.71 1.22
C GLU A 454 -4.46 -22.21 0.32
N THR A 455 -4.79 -22.47 -0.95
CA THR A 455 -3.80 -22.94 -1.94
C THR A 455 -3.01 -21.80 -2.58
N ALA A 456 -3.45 -20.55 -2.39
CA ALA A 456 -2.90 -19.36 -3.04
C ALA A 456 -2.93 -19.45 -4.57
N GLN A 457 -4.08 -19.85 -5.12
CA GLN A 457 -4.26 -20.03 -6.55
C GLN A 457 -5.64 -19.58 -7.02
N PHE A 458 -5.70 -19.10 -8.24
CA PHE A 458 -6.97 -18.97 -8.95
C PHE A 458 -7.42 -20.34 -9.48
N LYS A 459 -8.73 -20.58 -9.52
CA LYS A 459 -9.28 -21.73 -10.23
C LYS A 459 -9.02 -21.65 -11.74
N GLU A 460 -8.95 -20.45 -12.26
CA GLU A 460 -8.59 -20.12 -13.64
C GLU A 460 -7.07 -20.21 -13.80
N GLU A 461 -6.56 -21.39 -14.18
CA GLU A 461 -5.13 -21.71 -14.25
C GLU A 461 -4.29 -20.66 -14.99
N LYS A 462 -4.87 -20.04 -16.06
CA LYS A 462 -4.21 -18.99 -16.83
C LYS A 462 -3.84 -17.75 -16.03
N ALA A 463 -4.51 -17.47 -14.92
CA ALA A 463 -4.22 -16.33 -14.05
C ALA A 463 -3.03 -16.61 -13.13
N ASN A 464 -2.74 -17.87 -12.82
CA ASN A 464 -1.71 -18.24 -11.85
C ASN A 464 -0.28 -17.91 -12.30
N GLN A 465 -0.05 -17.74 -13.60
CA GLN A 465 1.27 -17.30 -14.11
C GLN A 465 1.68 -15.92 -13.65
N PHE A 466 0.73 -15.07 -13.21
CA PHE A 466 0.96 -13.69 -12.76
C PHE A 466 1.11 -13.56 -11.24
N LEU A 467 1.04 -14.65 -10.49
CA LEU A 467 1.19 -14.66 -9.03
C LEU A 467 2.63 -14.48 -8.58
N ALA A 468 3.59 -14.75 -9.44
CA ALA A 468 5.03 -14.64 -9.17
C ALA A 468 5.77 -14.08 -10.39
N GLY A 469 6.85 -13.35 -10.16
CA GLY A 469 7.73 -12.85 -11.21
C GLY A 469 8.68 -13.91 -11.78
N ASP A 470 9.16 -13.66 -13.00
CA ASP A 470 10.31 -14.36 -13.57
C ASP A 470 11.57 -13.56 -13.21
N TYR A 471 12.14 -13.87 -12.04
CA TYR A 471 13.27 -13.12 -11.49
C TYR A 471 14.55 -13.40 -12.29
N ARG A 472 15.22 -12.33 -12.74
CA ARG A 472 16.55 -12.40 -13.34
C ARG A 472 17.64 -12.26 -12.27
N ASP A 473 18.82 -12.76 -12.58
CA ASP A 473 20.04 -12.42 -11.85
C ASP A 473 20.57 -11.05 -12.36
N PHE A 474 21.08 -10.19 -11.44
CA PHE A 474 21.56 -8.83 -11.76
C PHE A 474 22.75 -8.43 -10.90
#